data_313f38a768ab2b7d0e59f4e5d40f8a3b
#
_entry.id   313f38a768ab2b7d0e59f4e5d40f8a3b
#
_cell.length_a   1.000
_cell.length_b   1.000
_cell.length_c   1.000
_cell.angle_alpha   90.00
_cell.angle_beta   90.00
_cell.angle_gamma   90.00
#
_symmetry.space_group_name_H-M   'P 1'
#
loop_
_entity.id
_entity.type
_entity.pdbx_description
1 polymer ?
#
loop_
_entity_poly.entity_id
_entity_poly.type
_entity_poly.pdbx_seq_one_letter_code
_entity_poly.pdbx_strand_id
1 'polypeptide(L)'
;MAVLPFRPTPFFANKNRAFWRLQAVGWGGAMLLRAMSGIANGLALSYLVLVLLQTITGFSITLILSVIYRQLINRRPIITWGVTAVLLPFAVALYAFIDAWVNGLYYGTSAVGFAQRFIGGFYIDATLLMSWSALYYAINFFLQIEEQNDQLIQLENQATSAQLAMLRYQLNPHFLFNTLNSISTLVLLKQTEPANAMLSRLSSFLRYTLVNEPAGRVTVAQEVETLKLYLDIERMRFEERLRTSFRIDPVTEPALLPSLLLQPLVENAIKYAVSPQEAGAEITIAAQLVGPNLRITVSDTGPGLQNNAASNRLSGVTFDGGEPVSTGVGLANIRDRLAQAYGEDHRFETMEPPEGGFAVLIELPYERRDPNPAVPGADQRPLQAL
;
A
#
# COMPACT_ATOMS: atom_id res chain seq x y z
N MET A 1 -15.18 -37.37 -8.17
CA MET A 1 -13.81 -37.50 -8.70
C MET A 1 -13.12 -36.14 -8.58
N ALA A 2 -12.26 -35.97 -7.58
CA ALA A 2 -11.50 -34.74 -7.40
C ALA A 2 -10.27 -34.82 -8.31
N VAL A 3 -10.29 -34.08 -9.41
CA VAL A 3 -9.12 -33.89 -10.26
C VAL A 3 -8.22 -32.92 -9.49
N LEU A 4 -7.18 -33.44 -8.86
CA LEU A 4 -6.09 -32.62 -8.30
C LEU A 4 -5.49 -31.80 -9.45
N PRO A 5 -5.53 -30.46 -9.41
CA PRO A 5 -4.88 -29.66 -10.42
C PRO A 5 -3.38 -29.77 -10.25
N PHE A 6 -2.74 -30.63 -11.03
CA PHE A 6 -1.30 -30.68 -11.16
C PHE A 6 -0.86 -29.39 -11.85
N ARG A 7 -0.60 -28.33 -11.06
CA ARG A 7 0.05 -27.12 -11.57
C ARG A 7 1.54 -27.46 -11.64
N PRO A 8 2.12 -27.62 -12.84
CA PRO A 8 3.56 -27.80 -12.95
C PRO A 8 4.25 -26.62 -12.29
N THR A 9 5.15 -26.90 -11.34
CA THR A 9 5.95 -25.84 -10.73
C THR A 9 6.70 -25.10 -11.84
N PRO A 10 6.63 -23.75 -11.93
CA PRO A 10 7.36 -23.01 -12.95
C PRO A 10 8.84 -23.40 -12.94
N PHE A 11 9.44 -23.51 -14.12
CA PHE A 11 10.85 -23.93 -14.25
C PHE A 11 11.79 -23.11 -13.35
N PHE A 12 11.50 -21.81 -13.20
CA PHE A 12 12.26 -20.89 -12.39
C PHE A 12 11.77 -20.73 -10.94
N ALA A 13 10.80 -21.51 -10.47
CA ALA A 13 10.34 -21.47 -9.09
C ALA A 13 11.49 -21.66 -8.07
N ASN A 14 12.54 -22.40 -8.47
CA ASN A 14 13.79 -22.50 -7.70
C ASN A 14 14.97 -22.07 -8.59
N LYS A 15 15.40 -20.81 -8.44
CA LYS A 15 16.49 -20.18 -9.21
C LYS A 15 17.76 -21.06 -9.23
N ASN A 16 18.08 -21.69 -8.10
CA ASN A 16 19.28 -22.52 -8.00
C ASN A 16 19.15 -23.83 -8.80
N ARG A 17 18.01 -24.51 -8.72
CA ARG A 17 17.76 -25.73 -9.51
C ARG A 17 17.70 -25.43 -11.02
N ALA A 18 17.10 -24.32 -11.39
CA ALA A 18 17.03 -23.88 -12.79
C ALA A 18 18.45 -23.61 -13.33
N PHE A 19 19.30 -22.90 -12.59
CA PHE A 19 20.68 -22.64 -12.95
C PHE A 19 21.46 -23.94 -13.21
N TRP A 20 21.44 -24.91 -12.27
CA TRP A 20 22.16 -26.17 -12.44
C TRP A 20 21.65 -27.00 -13.62
N ARG A 21 20.35 -27.02 -13.87
CA ARG A 21 19.78 -27.69 -15.04
C ARG A 21 20.24 -27.06 -16.35
N LEU A 22 20.18 -25.72 -16.45
CA LEU A 22 20.65 -25.00 -17.62
C LEU A 22 22.15 -25.19 -17.85
N GLN A 23 22.93 -25.15 -16.77
CA GLN A 23 24.38 -25.38 -16.81
C GLN A 23 24.71 -26.80 -17.32
N ALA A 24 24.04 -27.81 -16.77
CA ALA A 24 24.25 -29.19 -17.20
C ALA A 24 23.80 -29.46 -18.64
N VAL A 25 22.63 -28.96 -19.01
CA VAL A 25 22.11 -29.12 -20.39
C VAL A 25 22.96 -28.35 -21.40
N GLY A 26 23.35 -27.10 -21.10
CA GLY A 26 24.15 -26.28 -21.99
C GLY A 26 25.53 -26.89 -22.26
N TRP A 27 26.26 -27.20 -21.20
CA TRP A 27 27.59 -27.78 -21.35
C TRP A 27 27.58 -29.26 -21.81
N GLY A 28 26.57 -30.03 -21.38
CA GLY A 28 26.36 -31.41 -21.86
C GLY A 28 26.00 -31.41 -23.36
N GLY A 29 25.18 -30.50 -23.82
CA GLY A 29 24.85 -30.30 -25.22
C GLY A 29 26.08 -29.89 -26.05
N ALA A 30 26.87 -28.93 -25.58
CA ALA A 30 28.11 -28.53 -26.23
C ALA A 30 29.13 -29.66 -26.34
N MET A 31 29.26 -30.47 -25.26
CA MET A 31 30.10 -31.68 -25.25
C MET A 31 29.63 -32.69 -26.29
N LEU A 32 28.34 -32.97 -26.33
CA LEU A 32 27.74 -33.92 -27.26
C LEU A 32 27.97 -33.50 -28.73
N LEU A 33 27.71 -32.22 -29.06
CA LEU A 33 27.92 -31.69 -30.41
C LEU A 33 29.36 -31.75 -30.82
N ARG A 34 30.32 -31.41 -29.94
CA ARG A 34 31.77 -31.51 -30.23
C ARG A 34 32.19 -32.98 -30.43
N ALA A 35 31.71 -33.89 -29.57
CA ALA A 35 31.98 -35.30 -29.66
C ALA A 35 31.48 -35.93 -31.00
N MET A 36 30.21 -35.59 -31.35
CA MET A 36 29.61 -36.06 -32.60
C MET A 36 30.34 -35.50 -33.81
N SER A 37 30.73 -34.21 -33.81
CA SER A 37 31.53 -33.63 -34.86
C SER A 37 32.90 -34.32 -35.02
N GLY A 38 33.58 -34.61 -33.92
CA GLY A 38 34.86 -35.32 -33.95
C GLY A 38 34.75 -36.74 -34.55
N ILE A 39 33.74 -37.50 -34.10
CA ILE A 39 33.49 -38.85 -34.62
C ILE A 39 33.12 -38.80 -36.10
N ALA A 40 32.28 -37.87 -36.55
CA ALA A 40 31.89 -37.71 -37.93
C ALA A 40 33.09 -37.36 -38.83
N ASN A 41 34.10 -36.68 -38.31
CA ASN A 41 35.34 -36.37 -38.99
C ASN A 41 36.40 -37.48 -38.88
N GLY A 42 36.06 -38.66 -38.34
CA GLY A 42 36.94 -39.83 -38.27
C GLY A 42 38.04 -39.73 -37.19
N LEU A 43 37.88 -38.87 -36.18
CA LEU A 43 38.84 -38.74 -35.09
C LEU A 43 38.79 -39.97 -34.16
N ALA A 44 39.94 -40.33 -33.62
CA ALA A 44 40.04 -41.46 -32.67
C ALA A 44 39.23 -41.26 -31.42
N LEU A 45 38.82 -42.34 -30.74
CA LEU A 45 38.04 -42.25 -29.46
C LEU A 45 38.78 -41.47 -28.38
N SER A 46 40.12 -41.42 -28.41
CA SER A 46 40.93 -40.57 -27.52
C SER A 46 40.57 -39.06 -27.61
N TYR A 47 39.98 -38.61 -28.75
CA TYR A 47 39.46 -37.24 -28.92
C TYR A 47 38.37 -36.90 -27.91
N LEU A 48 37.62 -37.91 -27.42
CA LEU A 48 36.59 -37.69 -26.42
C LEU A 48 37.18 -37.20 -25.08
N VAL A 49 38.40 -37.61 -24.73
CA VAL A 49 39.11 -37.09 -23.55
C VAL A 49 39.41 -35.59 -23.68
N LEU A 50 39.85 -35.17 -24.87
CA LEU A 50 40.09 -33.77 -25.20
C LEU A 50 38.80 -32.96 -25.04
N VAL A 51 37.70 -33.42 -25.64
CA VAL A 51 36.39 -32.75 -25.55
C VAL A 51 35.91 -32.66 -24.10
N LEU A 52 36.14 -33.71 -23.31
CA LEU A 52 35.79 -33.72 -21.87
C LEU A 52 36.58 -32.66 -21.11
N LEU A 53 37.89 -32.58 -21.29
CA LEU A 53 38.76 -31.60 -20.62
C LEU A 53 38.35 -30.16 -20.96
N GLN A 54 38.12 -29.86 -22.25
CA GLN A 54 37.65 -28.58 -22.71
C GLN A 54 36.30 -28.21 -22.09
N THR A 55 35.39 -29.18 -22.04
CA THR A 55 34.04 -28.96 -21.41
C THR A 55 34.15 -28.67 -19.93
N ILE A 56 34.96 -29.43 -19.18
CA ILE A 56 35.18 -29.19 -17.76
C ILE A 56 35.80 -27.81 -17.52
N THR A 57 36.74 -27.38 -18.34
CA THR A 57 37.37 -26.06 -18.25
C THR A 57 36.33 -24.95 -18.44
N GLY A 58 35.56 -25.00 -19.54
CA GLY A 58 34.53 -24.02 -19.81
C GLY A 58 33.43 -23.98 -18.77
N PHE A 59 32.98 -25.15 -18.31
CA PHE A 59 32.03 -25.27 -17.21
C PHE A 59 32.57 -24.60 -15.93
N SER A 60 33.82 -24.84 -15.57
CA SER A 60 34.46 -24.25 -14.38
C SER A 60 34.58 -22.74 -14.46
N ILE A 61 34.99 -22.22 -15.63
CA ILE A 61 35.07 -20.78 -15.90
C ILE A 61 33.68 -20.14 -15.74
N THR A 62 32.62 -20.74 -16.34
CA THR A 62 31.25 -20.20 -16.21
C THR A 62 30.70 -20.28 -14.78
N LEU A 63 31.11 -21.24 -13.99
CA LEU A 63 30.79 -21.25 -12.55
C LEU A 63 31.42 -20.06 -11.82
N ILE A 64 32.70 -19.77 -12.08
CA ILE A 64 33.39 -18.61 -11.50
C ILE A 64 32.70 -17.32 -11.93
N LEU A 65 32.43 -17.17 -13.24
CA LEU A 65 31.71 -16.03 -13.78
C LEU A 65 30.32 -15.86 -13.11
N SER A 66 29.59 -16.95 -12.90
CA SER A 66 28.26 -16.90 -12.27
C SER A 66 28.30 -16.33 -10.86
N VAL A 67 29.32 -16.67 -10.07
CA VAL A 67 29.51 -16.14 -8.71
C VAL A 67 29.75 -14.63 -8.75
N ILE A 68 30.60 -14.17 -9.68
CA ILE A 68 30.92 -12.75 -9.84
C ILE A 68 29.70 -11.99 -10.37
N TYR A 69 29.06 -12.49 -11.41
CA TYR A 69 27.87 -11.86 -12.02
C TYR A 69 26.70 -11.75 -11.03
N ARG A 70 26.53 -12.73 -10.14
CA ARG A 70 25.53 -12.68 -9.08
C ARG A 70 25.72 -11.48 -8.13
N GLN A 71 26.98 -11.10 -7.87
CA GLN A 71 27.28 -9.92 -7.05
C GLN A 71 27.11 -8.60 -7.81
N LEU A 72 27.34 -8.65 -9.13
CA LEU A 72 27.26 -7.46 -10.01
C LEU A 72 25.84 -7.07 -10.35
N ILE A 73 24.93 -8.01 -10.49
CA ILE A 73 23.53 -7.78 -10.94
C ILE A 73 22.78 -6.77 -10.07
N ASN A 74 23.11 -6.72 -8.78
CA ASN A 74 22.48 -5.79 -7.82
C ASN A 74 23.25 -4.46 -7.70
N ARG A 75 24.27 -4.23 -8.52
CA ARG A 75 25.05 -2.99 -8.54
C ARG A 75 24.55 -2.02 -9.60
N ARG A 76 25.07 -0.78 -9.60
CA ARG A 76 24.76 0.21 -10.62
C ARG A 76 25.13 -0.34 -12.00
N PRO A 77 24.30 -0.12 -13.04
CA PRO A 77 24.55 -0.68 -14.38
C PRO A 77 25.94 -0.40 -14.93
N ILE A 78 26.48 0.79 -14.67
CA ILE A 78 27.83 1.16 -15.13
C ILE A 78 28.94 0.26 -14.52
N ILE A 79 28.77 -0.16 -13.26
CA ILE A 79 29.70 -1.07 -12.58
C ILE A 79 29.54 -2.48 -13.15
N THR A 80 28.28 -2.94 -13.29
CA THR A 80 27.98 -4.26 -13.84
C THR A 80 28.57 -4.44 -15.22
N TRP A 81 28.27 -3.53 -16.15
CA TRP A 81 28.78 -3.61 -17.53
C TRP A 81 30.26 -3.31 -17.64
N GLY A 82 30.80 -2.35 -16.86
CA GLY A 82 32.22 -2.01 -16.85
C GLY A 82 33.10 -3.20 -16.39
N VAL A 83 32.71 -3.84 -15.27
CA VAL A 83 33.45 -5.02 -14.77
C VAL A 83 33.30 -6.20 -15.72
N THR A 84 32.12 -6.43 -16.28
CA THR A 84 31.88 -7.51 -17.24
C THR A 84 32.70 -7.30 -18.52
N ALA A 85 32.82 -6.07 -19.02
CA ALA A 85 33.60 -5.74 -20.20
C ALA A 85 35.10 -6.02 -20.06
N VAL A 86 35.64 -6.02 -18.85
CA VAL A 86 37.02 -6.39 -18.56
C VAL A 86 37.15 -7.88 -18.25
N LEU A 87 36.25 -8.41 -17.42
CA LEU A 87 36.34 -9.79 -16.92
C LEU A 87 36.10 -10.82 -18.01
N LEU A 88 35.13 -10.57 -18.90
CA LEU A 88 34.74 -11.55 -19.93
C LEU A 88 35.83 -11.78 -20.97
N PRO A 89 36.49 -10.74 -21.56
CA PRO A 89 37.64 -10.95 -22.45
C PRO A 89 38.78 -11.68 -21.76
N PHE A 90 39.06 -11.39 -20.51
CA PHE A 90 40.07 -12.10 -19.73
C PHE A 90 39.72 -13.61 -19.59
N ALA A 91 38.47 -13.91 -19.24
CA ALA A 91 37.99 -15.30 -19.12
C ALA A 91 38.06 -16.04 -20.46
N VAL A 92 37.70 -15.36 -21.55
CA VAL A 92 37.85 -15.91 -22.92
C VAL A 92 39.31 -16.20 -23.26
N ALA A 93 40.21 -15.27 -22.98
CA ALA A 93 41.63 -15.47 -23.24
C ALA A 93 42.22 -16.61 -22.42
N LEU A 94 41.81 -16.73 -21.17
CA LEU A 94 42.21 -17.86 -20.31
C LEU A 94 41.68 -19.18 -20.84
N TYR A 95 40.42 -19.22 -21.28
CA TYR A 95 39.83 -20.44 -21.82
C TYR A 95 40.55 -20.87 -23.11
N ALA A 96 40.72 -19.94 -24.04
CA ALA A 96 41.42 -20.18 -25.31
C ALA A 96 42.88 -20.59 -25.12
N PHE A 97 43.58 -20.04 -24.10
CA PHE A 97 44.93 -20.45 -23.74
C PHE A 97 44.98 -21.89 -23.28
N ILE A 98 44.11 -22.31 -22.35
CA ILE A 98 44.04 -23.68 -21.87
C ILE A 98 43.63 -24.60 -23.00
N ASP A 99 42.68 -24.23 -23.83
CA ASP A 99 42.23 -25.00 -24.98
C ASP A 99 43.35 -25.24 -25.99
N ALA A 100 44.09 -24.20 -26.34
CA ALA A 100 45.24 -24.31 -27.24
C ALA A 100 46.36 -25.20 -26.69
N TRP A 101 46.57 -25.10 -25.34
CA TRP A 101 47.60 -25.93 -24.67
C TRP A 101 47.20 -27.41 -24.64
N VAL A 102 45.97 -27.72 -24.29
CA VAL A 102 45.44 -29.10 -24.24
C VAL A 102 45.39 -29.70 -25.64
N ASN A 103 44.98 -28.92 -26.65
CA ASN A 103 45.06 -29.33 -28.08
C ASN A 103 46.51 -29.62 -28.49
N GLY A 104 47.47 -28.81 -28.00
CA GLY A 104 48.89 -29.03 -28.26
C GLY A 104 49.41 -30.34 -27.72
N LEU A 105 48.98 -30.76 -26.53
CA LEU A 105 49.31 -32.02 -25.93
C LEU A 105 48.74 -33.22 -26.70
N TYR A 106 47.54 -33.08 -27.26
CA TYR A 106 46.87 -34.15 -28.01
C TYR A 106 47.41 -34.31 -29.44
N TYR A 107 47.52 -33.22 -30.20
CA TYR A 107 47.95 -33.30 -31.61
C TYR A 107 49.46 -33.18 -31.82
N GLY A 108 50.24 -32.91 -30.80
CA GLY A 108 51.66 -32.63 -30.90
C GLY A 108 51.98 -31.24 -31.47
N THR A 109 53.24 -30.84 -31.41
CA THR A 109 53.67 -29.48 -31.82
C THR A 109 54.07 -29.35 -33.28
N SER A 110 54.08 -30.44 -34.04
CA SER A 110 54.69 -30.52 -35.38
C SER A 110 53.82 -29.95 -36.53
N ALA A 111 52.49 -29.89 -36.36
CA ALA A 111 51.60 -29.52 -37.47
C ALA A 111 51.13 -28.05 -37.43
N VAL A 112 50.82 -27.50 -36.23
CA VAL A 112 50.27 -26.16 -36.05
C VAL A 112 50.87 -25.50 -34.81
N GLY A 113 51.41 -24.30 -34.95
CA GLY A 113 51.99 -23.58 -33.81
C GLY A 113 50.97 -23.18 -32.75
N PHE A 114 51.42 -22.96 -31.48
CA PHE A 114 50.56 -22.56 -30.38
C PHE A 114 49.72 -21.31 -30.67
N ALA A 115 50.36 -20.25 -31.23
CA ALA A 115 49.67 -18.99 -31.56
C ALA A 115 48.49 -19.18 -32.53
N GLN A 116 48.67 -20.04 -33.54
CA GLN A 116 47.63 -20.33 -34.53
C GLN A 116 46.47 -21.14 -33.90
N ARG A 117 46.73 -22.06 -32.97
CA ARG A 117 45.71 -22.78 -32.22
C ARG A 117 44.95 -21.84 -31.28
N PHE A 118 45.69 -20.96 -30.59
CA PHE A 118 45.11 -19.95 -29.71
C PHE A 118 44.16 -19.01 -30.46
N ILE A 119 44.59 -18.43 -31.59
CA ILE A 119 43.77 -17.53 -32.40
C ILE A 119 42.56 -18.27 -32.99
N GLY A 120 42.76 -19.50 -33.48
CA GLY A 120 41.68 -20.31 -34.05
C GLY A 120 40.63 -20.73 -33.03
N GLY A 121 41.05 -21.09 -31.80
CA GLY A 121 40.14 -21.45 -30.69
C GLY A 121 39.44 -20.25 -30.09
N PHE A 122 40.15 -19.11 -30.03
CA PHE A 122 39.65 -17.89 -29.39
C PHE A 122 38.25 -17.45 -29.86
N TYR A 123 38.00 -17.53 -31.19
CA TYR A 123 36.69 -17.15 -31.75
C TYR A 123 35.57 -18.05 -31.25
N ILE A 124 35.79 -19.38 -31.19
CA ILE A 124 34.78 -20.35 -30.73
C ILE A 124 34.53 -20.18 -29.23
N ASP A 125 35.59 -20.04 -28.44
CA ASP A 125 35.49 -19.87 -26.98
C ASP A 125 34.88 -18.53 -26.62
N ALA A 126 35.18 -17.46 -27.37
CA ALA A 126 34.56 -16.18 -27.21
C ALA A 126 33.06 -16.23 -27.48
N THR A 127 32.62 -16.82 -28.59
CA THR A 127 31.20 -16.96 -28.89
C THR A 127 30.46 -17.77 -27.84
N LEU A 128 31.06 -18.83 -27.30
CA LEU A 128 30.46 -19.68 -26.27
C LEU A 128 30.30 -18.94 -24.95
N LEU A 129 31.35 -18.30 -24.45
CA LEU A 129 31.32 -17.57 -23.18
C LEU A 129 30.48 -16.31 -23.27
N MET A 130 30.50 -15.56 -24.38
CA MET A 130 29.65 -14.41 -24.61
C MET A 130 28.17 -14.78 -24.65
N SER A 131 27.81 -15.85 -25.39
CA SER A 131 26.43 -16.36 -25.45
C SER A 131 25.94 -16.82 -24.09
N TRP A 132 26.80 -17.55 -23.34
CA TRP A 132 26.48 -17.99 -21.99
C TRP A 132 26.29 -16.79 -21.05
N SER A 133 27.17 -15.79 -21.10
CA SER A 133 27.07 -14.58 -20.28
C SER A 133 25.83 -13.77 -20.60
N ALA A 134 25.52 -13.58 -21.90
CA ALA A 134 24.31 -12.90 -22.34
C ALA A 134 23.04 -13.61 -21.82
N LEU A 135 22.99 -14.95 -21.97
CA LEU A 135 21.86 -15.73 -21.48
C LEU A 135 21.72 -15.66 -19.94
N TYR A 136 22.85 -15.73 -19.22
CA TYR A 136 22.87 -15.60 -17.76
C TYR A 136 22.27 -14.27 -17.31
N TYR A 137 22.73 -13.14 -17.90
CA TYR A 137 22.18 -11.82 -17.58
C TYR A 137 20.71 -11.69 -17.98
N ALA A 138 20.36 -12.15 -19.19
CA ALA A 138 18.98 -12.07 -19.68
C ALA A 138 18.00 -12.80 -18.75
N ILE A 139 18.32 -14.02 -18.34
CA ILE A 139 17.47 -14.79 -17.41
C ILE A 139 17.37 -14.09 -16.06
N ASN A 140 18.48 -13.65 -15.49
CA ASN A 140 18.45 -13.04 -14.16
C ASN A 140 17.76 -11.68 -14.16
N PHE A 141 17.93 -10.85 -15.19
CA PHE A 141 17.17 -9.60 -15.31
C PHE A 141 15.69 -9.85 -15.54
N PHE A 142 15.32 -10.83 -16.36
CA PHE A 142 13.92 -11.21 -16.54
C PHE A 142 13.27 -11.60 -15.20
N LEU A 143 13.91 -12.48 -14.43
CA LEU A 143 13.43 -12.91 -13.14
C LEU A 143 13.35 -11.76 -12.11
N GLN A 144 14.27 -10.79 -12.21
CA GLN A 144 14.23 -9.61 -11.35
C GLN A 144 13.06 -8.69 -11.69
N ILE A 145 12.78 -8.50 -12.99
CA ILE A 145 11.63 -7.71 -13.46
C ILE A 145 10.32 -8.37 -13.03
N GLU A 146 10.21 -9.70 -13.18
CA GLU A 146 9.03 -10.47 -12.76
C GLU A 146 8.78 -10.31 -11.25
N GLU A 147 9.83 -10.44 -10.42
CA GLU A 147 9.74 -10.26 -8.97
C GLU A 147 9.33 -8.81 -8.58
N GLN A 148 9.85 -7.80 -9.28
CA GLN A 148 9.45 -6.41 -9.08
C GLN A 148 8.00 -6.15 -9.46
N ASN A 149 7.54 -6.72 -10.58
CA ASN A 149 6.15 -6.62 -11.01
C ASN A 149 5.19 -7.25 -9.99
N ASP A 150 5.53 -8.43 -9.46
CA ASP A 150 4.72 -9.09 -8.43
C ASP A 150 4.63 -8.23 -7.16
N GLN A 151 5.74 -7.62 -6.75
CA GLN A 151 5.76 -6.69 -5.61
C GLN A 151 4.89 -5.45 -5.86
N LEU A 152 4.95 -4.86 -7.05
CA LEU A 152 4.12 -3.71 -7.42
C LEU A 152 2.63 -4.07 -7.37
N ILE A 153 2.22 -5.21 -7.92
CA ILE A 153 0.83 -5.70 -7.88
C ILE A 153 0.37 -5.92 -6.42
N GLN A 154 1.23 -6.46 -5.55
CA GLN A 154 0.89 -6.63 -4.13
C GLN A 154 0.70 -5.29 -3.42
N LEU A 155 1.58 -4.32 -3.66
CA LEU A 155 1.47 -2.97 -3.10
C LEU A 155 0.20 -2.27 -3.57
N GLU A 156 -0.14 -2.38 -4.85
CA GLU A 156 -1.36 -1.80 -5.44
C GLU A 156 -2.62 -2.42 -4.82
N ASN A 157 -2.64 -3.76 -4.65
CA ASN A 157 -3.73 -4.45 -3.98
C ASN A 157 -3.87 -4.04 -2.50
N GLN A 158 -2.75 -3.86 -1.79
CA GLN A 158 -2.76 -3.36 -0.41
C GLN A 158 -3.28 -1.92 -0.33
N ALA A 159 -2.83 -1.04 -1.23
CA ALA A 159 -3.30 0.33 -1.30
C ALA A 159 -4.80 0.40 -1.59
N THR A 160 -5.29 -0.38 -2.56
CA THR A 160 -6.71 -0.48 -2.89
C THR A 160 -7.54 -1.01 -1.72
N SER A 161 -7.04 -2.04 -1.03
CA SER A 161 -7.71 -2.60 0.15
C SER A 161 -7.76 -1.61 1.30
N ALA A 162 -6.70 -0.85 1.52
CA ALA A 162 -6.65 0.21 2.52
C ALA A 162 -7.63 1.35 2.18
N GLN A 163 -7.71 1.76 0.91
CA GLN A 163 -8.68 2.75 0.45
C GLN A 163 -10.12 2.27 0.65
N LEU A 164 -10.43 1.02 0.30
CA LEU A 164 -11.76 0.42 0.52
C LEU A 164 -12.11 0.32 2.01
N ALA A 165 -11.15 -0.05 2.85
CA ALA A 165 -11.33 -0.06 4.30
C ALA A 165 -11.61 1.35 4.82
N MET A 166 -10.84 2.35 4.41
CA MET A 166 -11.05 3.75 4.75
C MET A 166 -12.45 4.24 4.35
N LEU A 167 -12.87 3.92 3.12
CA LEU A 167 -14.21 4.28 2.63
C LEU A 167 -15.32 3.61 3.45
N ARG A 168 -15.13 2.34 3.86
CA ARG A 168 -16.08 1.63 4.76
C ARG A 168 -16.16 2.25 6.15
N TYR A 169 -15.04 2.73 6.69
CA TYR A 169 -15.03 3.40 8.00
C TYR A 169 -15.73 4.75 8.00
N GLN A 170 -15.75 5.45 6.84
CA GLN A 170 -16.44 6.73 6.70
C GLN A 170 -17.97 6.62 6.73
N LEU A 171 -18.49 5.50 6.27
CA LEU A 171 -19.90 5.18 6.38
C LEU A 171 -20.10 4.39 7.68
N ASN A 172 -20.39 5.05 8.80
CA ASN A 172 -20.69 4.37 10.05
C ASN A 172 -21.74 3.25 9.81
N PRO A 173 -21.33 1.93 9.72
CA PRO A 173 -22.26 0.88 9.34
C PRO A 173 -23.39 0.74 10.36
N HIS A 174 -23.09 0.96 11.64
CA HIS A 174 -24.06 0.88 12.71
C HIS A 174 -25.16 1.95 12.58
N PHE A 175 -24.79 3.17 12.21
CA PHE A 175 -25.76 4.22 11.91
C PHE A 175 -26.66 3.84 10.75
N LEU A 176 -26.10 3.33 9.64
CA LEU A 176 -26.86 2.91 8.47
C LEU A 176 -27.86 1.78 8.81
N PHE A 177 -27.38 0.72 9.50
CA PHE A 177 -28.27 -0.37 9.92
C PHE A 177 -29.38 0.10 10.84
N ASN A 178 -29.09 0.95 11.80
CA ASN A 178 -30.09 1.47 12.71
C ASN A 178 -31.13 2.34 11.99
N THR A 179 -30.68 3.19 11.05
CA THR A 179 -31.57 4.02 10.25
C THR A 179 -32.48 3.17 9.35
N LEU A 180 -31.92 2.15 8.66
CA LEU A 180 -32.69 1.23 7.84
C LEU A 180 -33.70 0.42 8.67
N ASN A 181 -33.33 -0.03 9.86
CA ASN A 181 -34.23 -0.71 10.77
C ASN A 181 -35.38 0.19 11.21
N SER A 182 -35.10 1.46 11.51
CA SER A 182 -36.11 2.45 11.86
C SER A 182 -37.08 2.69 10.70
N ILE A 183 -36.56 2.84 9.47
CA ILE A 183 -37.40 2.96 8.27
C ILE A 183 -38.28 1.72 8.10
N SER A 184 -37.72 0.52 8.26
CA SER A 184 -38.48 -0.75 8.18
C SER A 184 -39.60 -0.80 9.21
N THR A 185 -39.33 -0.37 10.45
CA THR A 185 -40.33 -0.29 11.53
C THR A 185 -41.45 0.70 11.17
N LEU A 186 -41.13 1.88 10.67
CA LEU A 186 -42.13 2.88 10.24
C LEU A 186 -43.02 2.32 9.10
N VAL A 187 -42.44 1.59 8.15
CA VAL A 187 -43.18 0.94 7.06
C VAL A 187 -44.14 -0.14 7.62
N LEU A 188 -43.67 -0.97 8.56
CA LEU A 188 -44.51 -1.99 9.21
C LEU A 188 -45.66 -1.36 9.98
N LEU A 189 -45.44 -0.22 10.62
CA LEU A 189 -46.47 0.56 11.31
C LEU A 189 -47.36 1.38 10.37
N LYS A 190 -47.19 1.23 9.04
CA LYS A 190 -47.92 1.99 8.00
C LYS A 190 -47.71 3.51 8.07
N GLN A 191 -46.65 3.97 8.72
CA GLN A 191 -46.25 5.39 8.79
C GLN A 191 -45.41 5.75 7.57
N THR A 192 -46.04 5.81 6.41
CA THR A 192 -45.36 5.97 5.11
C THR A 192 -44.67 7.31 4.96
N GLU A 193 -45.30 8.41 5.43
CA GLU A 193 -44.73 9.76 5.33
C GLU A 193 -43.44 9.92 6.15
N PRO A 194 -43.40 9.55 7.47
CA PRO A 194 -42.13 9.54 8.22
C PRO A 194 -41.07 8.64 7.63
N ALA A 195 -41.44 7.45 7.12
CA ALA A 195 -40.49 6.55 6.47
C ALA A 195 -39.84 7.17 5.23
N ASN A 196 -40.64 7.82 4.35
CA ASN A 196 -40.13 8.53 3.16
C ASN A 196 -39.26 9.74 3.55
N ALA A 197 -39.65 10.49 4.57
CA ALA A 197 -38.86 11.61 5.07
C ALA A 197 -37.50 11.14 5.57
N MET A 198 -37.43 10.04 6.35
CA MET A 198 -36.19 9.45 6.83
C MET A 198 -35.31 8.95 5.69
N LEU A 199 -35.88 8.25 4.70
CA LEU A 199 -35.16 7.79 3.52
C LEU A 199 -34.58 8.94 2.70
N SER A 200 -35.33 10.03 2.52
CA SER A 200 -34.87 11.22 1.81
C SER A 200 -33.68 11.90 2.52
N ARG A 201 -33.77 12.03 3.85
CA ARG A 201 -32.67 12.58 4.66
C ARG A 201 -31.44 11.69 4.62
N LEU A 202 -31.61 10.36 4.73
CA LEU A 202 -30.50 9.40 4.60
C LEU A 202 -29.81 9.53 3.23
N SER A 203 -30.60 9.62 2.16
CA SER A 203 -30.05 9.80 0.80
C SER A 203 -29.25 11.11 0.68
N SER A 204 -29.74 12.21 1.26
CA SER A 204 -29.05 13.50 1.26
C SER A 204 -27.74 13.44 2.06
N PHE A 205 -27.77 12.82 3.24
CA PHE A 205 -26.58 12.61 4.08
C PHE A 205 -25.53 11.78 3.35
N LEU A 206 -25.90 10.64 2.75
CA LEU A 206 -24.98 9.79 2.01
C LEU A 206 -24.39 10.51 0.80
N ARG A 207 -25.20 11.26 0.06
CA ARG A 207 -24.70 12.02 -1.08
C ARG A 207 -23.68 13.07 -0.63
N TYR A 208 -23.93 13.76 0.46
CA TYR A 208 -23.02 14.77 0.98
C TYR A 208 -21.68 14.16 1.47
N THR A 209 -21.75 13.06 2.21
CA THR A 209 -20.54 12.39 2.76
C THR A 209 -19.70 11.69 1.70
N LEU A 210 -20.30 11.23 0.60
CA LEU A 210 -19.58 10.53 -0.48
C LEU A 210 -19.00 11.46 -1.54
N VAL A 211 -19.57 12.67 -1.70
CA VAL A 211 -19.09 13.66 -2.71
C VAL A 211 -17.95 14.51 -2.17
N ASN A 212 -17.94 14.79 -0.87
CA ASN A 212 -16.87 15.59 -0.26
C ASN A 212 -15.67 14.71 0.07
N GLU A 213 -14.47 15.10 -0.42
CA GLU A 213 -13.23 14.37 -0.16
C GLU A 213 -12.91 14.35 1.35
N PRO A 214 -12.72 13.17 1.95
CA PRO A 214 -12.50 13.02 3.39
C PRO A 214 -11.17 13.57 3.90
N ALA A 215 -10.20 13.73 3.01
CA ALA A 215 -8.88 14.26 3.32
C ALA A 215 -8.80 15.79 3.23
N GLY A 216 -9.89 16.44 2.81
CA GLY A 216 -9.96 17.88 2.63
C GLY A 216 -10.27 18.65 3.92
N ARG A 217 -10.01 19.95 3.91
CA ARG A 217 -10.51 20.88 4.90
C ARG A 217 -11.87 21.43 4.46
N VAL A 218 -12.81 21.50 5.37
CA VAL A 218 -14.16 22.06 5.15
C VAL A 218 -14.37 23.28 6.04
N THR A 219 -15.35 24.11 5.72
CA THR A 219 -15.71 25.22 6.60
C THR A 219 -16.56 24.73 7.79
N VAL A 220 -16.55 25.48 8.88
CA VAL A 220 -17.45 25.24 10.03
C VAL A 220 -18.90 25.16 9.58
N ALA A 221 -19.33 26.05 8.67
CA ALA A 221 -20.67 26.01 8.11
C ALA A 221 -21.00 24.67 7.44
N GLN A 222 -20.09 24.16 6.61
CA GLN A 222 -20.26 22.88 5.92
C GLN A 222 -20.32 21.69 6.89
N GLU A 223 -19.44 21.66 7.90
CA GLU A 223 -19.43 20.61 8.93
C GLU A 223 -20.72 20.63 9.75
N VAL A 224 -21.20 21.83 10.14
CA VAL A 224 -22.46 22.02 10.89
C VAL A 224 -23.66 21.60 10.04
N GLU A 225 -23.68 21.87 8.74
CA GLU A 225 -24.74 21.38 7.84
C GLU A 225 -24.79 19.87 7.79
N THR A 226 -23.63 19.23 7.68
CA THR A 226 -23.53 17.76 7.72
C THR A 226 -24.05 17.19 9.02
N LEU A 227 -23.66 17.81 10.13
CA LEU A 227 -24.14 17.40 11.47
C LEU A 227 -25.65 17.58 11.62
N LYS A 228 -26.23 18.63 11.08
CA LYS A 228 -27.69 18.82 11.09
C LYS A 228 -28.40 17.69 10.36
N LEU A 229 -27.92 17.32 9.15
CA LEU A 229 -28.49 16.19 8.39
C LEU A 229 -28.40 14.88 9.19
N TYR A 230 -27.26 14.61 9.84
CA TYR A 230 -27.07 13.44 10.68
C TYR A 230 -28.02 13.46 11.90
N LEU A 231 -28.05 14.56 12.63
CA LEU A 231 -28.88 14.73 13.82
C LEU A 231 -30.39 14.71 13.52
N ASP A 232 -30.81 15.17 12.34
CA ASP A 232 -32.21 15.10 11.91
C ASP A 232 -32.66 13.65 11.72
N ILE A 233 -31.77 12.75 11.25
CA ILE A 233 -32.05 11.33 11.12
C ILE A 233 -32.13 10.69 12.53
N GLU A 234 -31.15 10.96 13.39
CA GLU A 234 -31.14 10.45 14.77
C GLU A 234 -32.32 10.97 15.60
N ARG A 235 -32.75 12.21 15.37
CA ARG A 235 -33.93 12.79 16.00
C ARG A 235 -35.23 12.07 15.66
N MET A 236 -35.38 11.58 14.43
CA MET A 236 -36.52 10.73 14.06
C MET A 236 -36.53 9.39 14.78
N ARG A 237 -35.36 8.92 15.25
CA ARG A 237 -35.19 7.66 15.97
C ARG A 237 -35.36 7.82 17.49
N PHE A 238 -34.82 8.90 18.04
CA PHE A 238 -34.83 9.15 19.49
C PHE A 238 -35.98 10.09 19.92
N GLU A 239 -36.67 10.69 18.96
CA GLU A 239 -37.79 11.60 19.18
C GLU A 239 -37.42 12.73 20.15
N GLU A 240 -38.22 12.97 21.18
CA GLU A 240 -37.99 14.03 22.16
C GLU A 240 -36.79 13.77 23.09
N ARG A 241 -36.26 12.56 23.09
CA ARG A 241 -35.05 12.20 23.85
C ARG A 241 -33.79 12.88 23.34
N LEU A 242 -33.73 13.20 22.05
CA LEU A 242 -32.60 13.92 21.45
C LEU A 242 -32.95 15.39 21.24
N ARG A 243 -32.41 16.25 22.07
CA ARG A 243 -32.51 17.69 21.96
C ARG A 243 -31.16 18.23 21.46
N THR A 244 -31.19 19.17 20.50
CA THR A 244 -29.97 19.72 19.89
C THR A 244 -30.00 21.23 19.90
N SER A 245 -28.85 21.84 20.23
CA SER A 245 -28.66 23.29 20.25
C SER A 245 -27.39 23.66 19.46
N PHE A 246 -27.51 24.63 18.55
CA PHE A 246 -26.38 25.12 17.78
C PHE A 246 -26.14 26.59 18.12
N ARG A 247 -24.94 26.90 18.61
CA ARG A 247 -24.51 28.27 18.97
C ARG A 247 -23.26 28.62 18.16
N ILE A 248 -23.47 28.90 16.87
CA ILE A 248 -22.39 29.14 15.92
C ILE A 248 -22.29 30.68 15.71
N ASP A 249 -21.16 31.25 16.07
CA ASP A 249 -20.87 32.63 15.81
C ASP A 249 -20.69 32.82 14.28
N PRO A 250 -21.42 33.73 13.61
CA PRO A 250 -21.29 33.95 12.16
C PRO A 250 -19.86 34.21 11.67
N VAL A 251 -18.99 34.78 12.52
CA VAL A 251 -17.57 35.00 12.19
C VAL A 251 -16.82 33.68 12.01
N THR A 252 -17.29 32.61 12.66
CA THR A 252 -16.62 31.30 12.60
C THR A 252 -17.06 30.43 11.42
N GLU A 253 -18.17 30.73 10.77
CA GLU A 253 -18.71 29.92 9.66
C GLU A 253 -17.71 29.66 8.53
N PRO A 254 -16.91 30.66 8.06
CA PRO A 254 -15.93 30.46 7.00
C PRO A 254 -14.60 29.83 7.47
N ALA A 255 -14.43 29.55 8.77
CA ALA A 255 -13.22 28.98 9.32
C ALA A 255 -13.04 27.54 8.84
N LEU A 256 -11.80 27.15 8.50
CA LEU A 256 -11.44 25.84 8.02
C LEU A 256 -11.11 24.88 9.16
N LEU A 257 -11.63 23.65 9.05
CA LEU A 257 -11.32 22.52 9.95
C LEU A 257 -11.22 21.22 9.14
N PRO A 258 -10.61 20.16 9.69
CA PRO A 258 -10.62 18.85 9.07
C PRO A 258 -12.04 18.31 8.89
N SER A 259 -12.38 17.80 7.71
CA SER A 259 -13.71 17.24 7.39
C SER A 259 -14.08 16.12 8.37
N LEU A 260 -15.33 16.00 8.79
CA LEU A 260 -15.85 14.99 9.71
C LEU A 260 -15.12 14.97 11.08
N LEU A 261 -14.74 16.16 11.58
CA LEU A 261 -14.11 16.30 12.91
C LEU A 261 -15.13 16.22 14.04
N LEU A 262 -16.30 16.82 13.85
CA LEU A 262 -17.32 16.97 14.89
C LEU A 262 -18.28 15.78 14.95
N GLN A 263 -18.45 15.06 13.84
CA GLN A 263 -19.39 13.94 13.76
C GLN A 263 -19.08 12.84 14.81
N PRO A 264 -17.84 12.37 15.00
CA PRO A 264 -17.56 11.35 16.03
C PRO A 264 -17.84 11.83 17.47
N LEU A 265 -17.73 13.14 17.73
CA LEU A 265 -18.06 13.70 19.04
C LEU A 265 -19.56 13.67 19.29
N VAL A 266 -20.35 14.01 18.30
CA VAL A 266 -21.81 13.95 18.37
C VAL A 266 -22.29 12.50 18.44
N GLU A 267 -21.69 11.58 17.69
CA GLU A 267 -21.95 10.13 17.79
C GLU A 267 -21.69 9.61 19.22
N ASN A 268 -20.59 10.03 19.84
CA ASN A 268 -20.28 9.69 21.23
C ASN A 268 -21.34 10.25 22.20
N ALA A 269 -21.76 11.51 22.03
CA ALA A 269 -22.79 12.12 22.85
C ALA A 269 -24.13 11.37 22.73
N ILE A 270 -24.54 10.98 21.52
CA ILE A 270 -25.74 10.17 21.30
C ILE A 270 -25.61 8.81 22.01
N LYS A 271 -24.48 8.13 21.83
CA LYS A 271 -24.23 6.80 22.39
C LYS A 271 -24.22 6.78 23.91
N TYR A 272 -23.63 7.79 24.54
CA TYR A 272 -23.36 7.78 25.99
C TYR A 272 -24.30 8.68 26.81
N ALA A 273 -24.86 9.72 26.19
CA ALA A 273 -25.78 10.63 26.89
C ALA A 273 -27.24 10.38 26.55
N VAL A 274 -27.59 10.20 25.26
CA VAL A 274 -28.98 10.08 24.80
C VAL A 274 -29.48 8.63 24.90
N SER A 275 -28.71 7.67 24.39
CA SER A 275 -29.15 6.28 24.27
C SER A 275 -29.48 5.61 25.60
N PRO A 276 -28.67 5.76 26.66
CA PRO A 276 -28.92 5.08 27.96
C PRO A 276 -29.98 5.76 28.84
N GLN A 277 -30.39 7.00 28.55
CA GLN A 277 -31.30 7.76 29.38
C GLN A 277 -32.72 7.80 28.79
N GLU A 278 -33.73 7.44 29.58
CA GLU A 278 -35.15 7.56 29.19
C GLU A 278 -35.56 9.02 28.98
N ALA A 279 -35.07 9.93 29.83
CA ALA A 279 -35.30 11.37 29.70
C ALA A 279 -34.54 12.02 28.53
N GLY A 280 -33.63 11.25 27.92
CA GLY A 280 -32.75 11.74 26.87
C GLY A 280 -31.74 12.78 27.35
N ALA A 281 -31.09 13.44 26.40
CA ALA A 281 -30.12 14.49 26.70
C ALA A 281 -30.17 15.61 25.65
N GLU A 282 -29.62 16.76 25.98
CA GLU A 282 -29.37 17.84 25.07
C GLU A 282 -27.91 17.81 24.62
N ILE A 283 -27.68 17.93 23.30
CA ILE A 283 -26.35 18.07 22.71
C ILE A 283 -26.22 19.50 22.20
N THR A 284 -25.23 20.22 22.71
CA THR A 284 -24.92 21.59 22.30
C THR A 284 -23.61 21.61 21.51
N ILE A 285 -23.65 22.18 20.30
CA ILE A 285 -22.50 22.45 19.45
C ILE A 285 -22.32 23.98 19.42
N ALA A 286 -21.18 24.45 19.90
CA ALA A 286 -20.84 25.87 19.92
C ALA A 286 -19.53 26.12 19.15
N ALA A 287 -19.49 27.20 18.36
CA ALA A 287 -18.28 27.67 17.71
C ALA A 287 -18.14 29.18 17.91
N GLN A 288 -16.98 29.61 18.42
CA GLN A 288 -16.69 31.01 18.71
C GLN A 288 -15.23 31.34 18.42
N LEU A 289 -14.95 32.59 18.14
CA LEU A 289 -13.59 33.09 17.95
C LEU A 289 -13.04 33.55 19.30
N VAL A 290 -11.89 33.02 19.72
CA VAL A 290 -11.21 33.37 20.97
C VAL A 290 -9.78 33.81 20.65
N GLY A 291 -9.59 35.14 20.60
CA GLY A 291 -8.32 35.70 20.10
C GLY A 291 -8.07 35.28 18.64
N PRO A 292 -6.91 34.71 18.33
CA PRO A 292 -6.59 34.24 16.98
C PRO A 292 -7.12 32.82 16.68
N ASN A 293 -7.79 32.19 17.64
CA ASN A 293 -8.16 30.77 17.54
C ASN A 293 -9.67 30.59 17.40
N LEU A 294 -10.03 29.61 16.56
CA LEU A 294 -11.36 29.02 16.49
C LEU A 294 -11.52 28.06 17.66
N ARG A 295 -12.49 28.31 18.55
CA ARG A 295 -12.87 27.40 19.62
C ARG A 295 -14.17 26.72 19.27
N ILE A 296 -14.18 25.40 19.27
CA ILE A 296 -15.37 24.58 19.08
C ILE A 296 -15.60 23.77 20.35
N THR A 297 -16.84 23.74 20.82
CA THR A 297 -17.25 22.96 21.99
C THR A 297 -18.42 22.07 21.61
N VAL A 298 -18.31 20.78 21.87
CA VAL A 298 -19.42 19.83 21.79
C VAL A 298 -19.68 19.34 23.22
N SER A 299 -20.88 19.59 23.73
CA SER A 299 -21.26 19.20 25.10
C SER A 299 -22.61 18.50 25.11
N ASP A 300 -22.78 17.59 26.05
CA ASP A 300 -24.03 16.91 26.34
C ASP A 300 -24.44 17.08 27.82
N THR A 301 -25.72 16.83 28.12
CA THR A 301 -26.29 16.85 29.46
C THR A 301 -26.48 15.42 30.02
N GLY A 302 -25.63 14.48 29.56
CA GLY A 302 -25.69 13.09 29.98
C GLY A 302 -25.15 12.82 31.40
N PRO A 303 -24.95 11.55 31.74
CA PRO A 303 -24.54 11.15 33.12
C PRO A 303 -23.06 11.42 33.43
N GLY A 304 -22.27 11.93 32.48
CA GLY A 304 -20.81 12.13 32.61
C GLY A 304 -20.00 10.83 32.63
N LEU A 305 -18.66 10.96 32.80
CA LEU A 305 -17.74 9.82 32.74
C LEU A 305 -17.83 8.90 33.97
N GLN A 306 -18.06 9.46 35.14
CA GLN A 306 -18.04 8.71 36.41
C GLN A 306 -19.22 7.74 36.53
N ASN A 307 -20.40 8.12 36.08
CA ASN A 307 -21.58 7.27 36.13
C ASN A 307 -21.58 6.17 35.06
N ASN A 308 -20.94 6.39 33.92
CA ASN A 308 -20.79 5.36 32.88
C ASN A 308 -19.85 4.23 33.30
N ALA A 309 -18.79 4.52 34.06
CA ALA A 309 -17.88 3.49 34.60
C ALA A 309 -18.56 2.63 35.68
N ALA A 310 -19.49 3.19 36.44
CA ALA A 310 -20.27 2.46 37.44
C ALA A 310 -21.38 1.60 36.82
N SER A 311 -22.06 2.10 35.78
CA SER A 311 -23.10 1.37 35.05
C SER A 311 -22.55 0.13 34.32
N ASN A 312 -21.33 0.22 33.75
CA ASN A 312 -20.65 -0.92 33.10
C ASN A 312 -20.17 -1.98 34.12
N ARG A 313 -20.00 -1.62 35.41
CA ARG A 313 -19.68 -2.60 36.49
C ARG A 313 -20.90 -3.29 37.06
N LEU A 314 -22.08 -2.68 36.96
CA LEU A 314 -23.33 -3.24 37.48
C LEU A 314 -24.07 -4.13 36.47
N SER A 315 -23.89 -3.90 35.19
CA SER A 315 -24.37 -4.80 34.14
C SER A 315 -23.32 -5.87 33.86
N GLY A 316 -23.12 -6.83 34.77
CA GLY A 316 -22.24 -7.99 34.67
C GLY A 316 -22.59 -8.96 33.50
N VAL A 317 -22.90 -8.46 32.33
CA VAL A 317 -23.12 -9.21 31.11
C VAL A 317 -21.80 -9.20 30.34
N THR A 318 -20.95 -10.18 30.66
CA THR A 318 -19.90 -10.62 29.76
C THR A 318 -20.57 -11.33 28.60
N PHE A 319 -20.75 -10.63 27.47
CA PHE A 319 -21.01 -11.30 26.21
C PHE A 319 -19.68 -11.92 25.75
N ASP A 320 -19.65 -13.23 25.68
CA ASP A 320 -18.62 -14.04 25.04
C ASP A 320 -18.61 -13.68 23.55
N GLY A 321 -17.55 -13.01 23.08
CA GLY A 321 -17.45 -12.46 21.73
C GLY A 321 -17.02 -10.99 21.73
N GLY A 322 -16.19 -10.58 22.71
CA GLY A 322 -15.86 -9.20 23.00
C GLY A 322 -15.11 -8.46 21.90
N GLU A 323 -15.80 -7.49 21.31
CA GLU A 323 -15.12 -6.29 20.87
C GLU A 323 -14.75 -5.43 22.11
N PRO A 324 -13.52 -4.87 22.19
CA PRO A 324 -13.12 -4.03 23.30
C PRO A 324 -14.01 -2.79 23.35
N VAL A 325 -14.52 -2.48 24.53
CA VAL A 325 -15.30 -1.27 24.82
C VAL A 325 -14.53 -0.04 24.34
N SER A 326 -14.94 0.52 23.21
CA SER A 326 -14.22 1.50 22.40
C SER A 326 -14.38 2.96 22.87
N THR A 327 -14.43 3.22 24.18
CA THR A 327 -14.56 4.59 24.71
C THR A 327 -13.32 5.47 24.48
N GLY A 328 -12.17 4.87 24.17
CA GLY A 328 -10.92 5.62 23.95
C GLY A 328 -10.55 5.82 22.46
N VAL A 329 -11.01 4.94 21.59
CA VAL A 329 -10.53 4.92 20.18
C VAL A 329 -11.05 6.12 19.38
N GLY A 330 -12.30 6.54 19.58
CA GLY A 330 -12.88 7.67 18.84
C GLY A 330 -12.21 9.01 19.18
N LEU A 331 -12.00 9.28 20.47
CA LEU A 331 -11.35 10.52 20.93
C LEU A 331 -9.84 10.52 20.64
N ALA A 332 -9.18 9.35 20.72
CA ALA A 332 -7.79 9.19 20.35
C ALA A 332 -7.57 9.50 18.85
N ASN A 333 -8.42 8.97 17.99
CA ASN A 333 -8.36 9.22 16.55
C ASN A 333 -8.53 10.71 16.20
N ILE A 334 -9.42 11.42 16.91
CA ILE A 334 -9.58 12.88 16.74
C ILE A 334 -8.32 13.61 17.16
N ARG A 335 -7.72 13.26 18.29
CA ARG A 335 -6.47 13.87 18.79
C ARG A 335 -5.33 13.64 17.81
N ASP A 336 -5.14 12.41 17.32
CA ASP A 336 -4.09 12.07 16.36
C ASP A 336 -4.28 12.85 15.04
N ARG A 337 -5.51 13.00 14.61
CA ARG A 337 -5.86 13.75 13.40
C ARG A 337 -5.59 15.26 13.55
N LEU A 338 -5.90 15.82 14.71
CA LEU A 338 -5.57 17.20 15.05
C LEU A 338 -4.05 17.42 15.11
N ALA A 339 -3.32 16.51 15.74
CA ALA A 339 -1.87 16.53 15.81
C ALA A 339 -1.23 16.46 14.40
N GLN A 340 -1.79 15.63 13.52
CA GLN A 340 -1.33 15.52 12.13
C GLN A 340 -1.60 16.81 11.32
N ALA A 341 -2.74 17.48 11.55
CA ALA A 341 -3.16 18.63 10.78
C ALA A 341 -2.53 19.95 11.27
N TYR A 342 -2.30 20.08 12.58
CA TYR A 342 -1.90 21.34 13.22
C TYR A 342 -0.64 21.23 14.08
N GLY A 343 -0.04 20.04 14.21
CA GLY A 343 1.11 19.84 15.08
C GLY A 343 0.82 20.18 16.53
N GLU A 344 1.60 21.08 17.12
CA GLU A 344 1.39 21.58 18.49
C GLU A 344 0.44 22.80 18.57
N ASP A 345 0.00 23.34 17.44
CA ASP A 345 -0.85 24.54 17.38
C ASP A 345 -2.33 24.19 17.57
N HIS A 346 -2.65 23.17 18.35
CA HIS A 346 -4.03 22.83 18.70
C HIS A 346 -4.17 22.50 20.19
N ARG A 347 -5.39 22.67 20.69
CA ARG A 347 -5.76 22.26 22.03
C ARG A 347 -6.97 21.32 21.95
N PHE A 348 -6.87 20.18 22.60
CA PHE A 348 -7.95 19.21 22.72
C PHE A 348 -8.13 18.84 24.18
N GLU A 349 -9.25 19.23 24.77
CA GLU A 349 -9.57 18.99 26.17
C GLU A 349 -10.93 18.35 26.34
N THR A 350 -11.04 17.52 27.34
CA THR A 350 -12.31 16.94 27.79
C THR A 350 -12.59 17.39 29.21
N MET A 351 -13.83 17.78 29.47
CA MET A 351 -14.23 18.28 30.78
C MET A 351 -15.63 17.77 31.17
N GLU A 352 -15.87 17.70 32.45
CA GLU A 352 -17.21 17.50 33.02
C GLU A 352 -17.73 18.85 33.52
N PRO A 353 -18.78 19.44 32.87
CA PRO A 353 -19.37 20.67 33.35
C PRO A 353 -19.94 20.54 34.74
N PRO A 354 -19.95 21.62 35.57
CA PRO A 354 -20.50 21.58 36.93
C PRO A 354 -21.99 21.18 36.98
N GLU A 355 -22.70 21.40 35.88
CA GLU A 355 -24.12 21.07 35.72
C GLU A 355 -24.35 19.59 35.35
N GLY A 356 -23.28 18.81 35.21
CA GLY A 356 -23.29 17.44 34.75
C GLY A 356 -23.07 17.33 33.23
N GLY A 357 -22.89 16.09 32.74
CA GLY A 357 -22.65 15.83 31.33
C GLY A 357 -21.16 15.71 31.00
N PHE A 358 -20.89 15.76 29.70
CA PHE A 358 -19.53 15.68 29.14
C PHE A 358 -19.35 16.76 28.08
N ALA A 359 -18.18 17.37 28.02
CA ALA A 359 -17.84 18.37 27.03
C ALA A 359 -16.44 18.12 26.45
N VAL A 360 -16.33 18.31 25.14
CA VAL A 360 -15.06 18.32 24.40
C VAL A 360 -14.83 19.72 23.86
N LEU A 361 -13.65 20.26 24.15
CA LEU A 361 -13.21 21.55 23.69
C LEU A 361 -12.05 21.35 22.71
N ILE A 362 -12.18 21.96 21.53
CA ILE A 362 -11.17 21.99 20.48
C ILE A 362 -10.83 23.45 20.18
N GLU A 363 -9.55 23.79 20.23
CA GLU A 363 -9.04 25.09 19.76
C GLU A 363 -8.08 24.88 18.61
N LEU A 364 -8.27 25.63 17.55
CA LEU A 364 -7.51 25.56 16.30
C LEU A 364 -7.12 26.98 15.86
N PRO A 365 -6.00 27.18 15.18
CA PRO A 365 -5.73 28.44 14.50
C PRO A 365 -6.90 28.82 13.57
N TYR A 366 -7.33 30.07 13.63
CA TYR A 366 -8.38 30.56 12.74
C TYR A 366 -7.83 30.75 11.33
N GLU A 367 -8.15 29.82 10.45
CA GLU A 367 -7.84 29.90 9.02
C GLU A 367 -9.13 30.08 8.21
N ARG A 368 -9.17 31.05 7.34
CA ARG A 368 -10.33 31.31 6.48
C ARG A 368 -10.10 30.74 5.09
N ARG A 369 -11.14 30.20 4.48
CA ARG A 369 -11.10 29.82 3.07
C ARG A 369 -10.99 31.09 2.22
N ASP A 370 -9.91 31.23 1.44
CA ASP A 370 -9.79 32.32 0.47
C ASP A 370 -10.91 32.21 -0.57
N PRO A 371 -11.72 33.22 -0.79
CA PRO A 371 -12.79 33.17 -1.77
C PRO A 371 -12.29 33.06 -3.21
N ASN A 372 -10.98 33.24 -3.44
CA ASN A 372 -10.35 33.16 -4.77
C ASN A 372 -9.02 32.38 -4.66
N PRO A 373 -9.04 31.03 -4.72
CA PRO A 373 -7.79 30.28 -4.80
C PRO A 373 -7.11 30.67 -6.12
N ALA A 374 -5.98 31.37 -6.04
CA ALA A 374 -5.12 31.63 -7.19
C ALA A 374 -4.83 30.27 -7.86
N VAL A 375 -5.25 30.13 -9.11
CA VAL A 375 -4.94 28.95 -9.94
C VAL A 375 -3.42 28.82 -9.98
N PRO A 376 -2.81 27.75 -9.44
CA PRO A 376 -1.36 27.57 -9.54
C PRO A 376 -1.03 27.30 -11.00
N GLY A 377 -0.29 28.22 -11.64
CA GLY A 377 0.42 27.93 -12.88
C GLY A 377 -0.19 28.44 -14.19
N ALA A 378 -0.55 29.74 -14.28
CA ALA A 378 -0.42 30.42 -15.56
C ALA A 378 0.98 31.05 -15.63
N ASP A 379 1.99 30.21 -15.86
CA ASP A 379 3.34 30.65 -16.22
C ASP A 379 3.23 31.33 -17.61
N GLN A 380 3.11 32.67 -17.58
CA GLN A 380 3.21 33.51 -18.76
C GLN A 380 4.68 33.48 -19.25
N ARG A 381 5.04 32.48 -20.01
CA ARG A 381 6.21 32.59 -20.90
C ARG A 381 5.77 33.36 -22.12
N PRO A 382 6.36 34.52 -22.40
CA PRO A 382 6.12 35.21 -23.65
C PRO A 382 6.66 34.33 -24.79
N LEU A 383 5.79 34.01 -25.74
CA LEU A 383 6.18 33.48 -27.05
C LEU A 383 7.12 34.50 -27.69
N GLN A 384 8.42 34.28 -27.58
CA GLN A 384 9.39 34.90 -28.49
C GLN A 384 9.27 34.20 -29.85
N ALA A 385 8.86 34.96 -30.82
CA ALA A 385 8.87 34.64 -32.22
C ALA A 385 10.30 34.32 -32.67
N LEU A 386 10.47 33.16 -33.34
CA LEU A 386 11.35 32.97 -34.51
C LEU A 386 10.86 31.73 -35.28
#